data_69f9eb032d6c73a1286f4e9b9304f82e
#
_entry.id   69f9eb032d6c73a1286f4e9b9304f82e
#
_cell.length_a   1.000
_cell.length_b   1.000
_cell.length_c   1.000
_cell.angle_alpha   90.00
_cell.angle_beta   90.00
_cell.angle_gamma   90.00
#
_symmetry.space_group_name_H-M   'P 1'
#
loop_
_entity.id
_entity.type
_entity.pdbx_description
1 polymer ?
#
loop_
_entity_poly.entity_id
_entity_poly.type
_entity_poly.pdbx_seq_one_letter_code
_entity_poly.pdbx_strand_id
1 'polypeptide(L)'
;MGEAASERVVVLLGAGRVATHLAPALIGAGYSIAQVYSRTMEAARTLAEPLGVAYTDDINSIHREAHIYIACVADEALPMVASALCRQLGADSKLLYLHTAGSVAMDVWRDAGAERYGILYPLQTFSKERGVDMREVSLFVEASDEAALHATEQLARSMSDKVYRADSALRAKLHVAAVFACNFANAMYGAAHTLLEKEGIPFDVLLPLIDETAAKVHTLAPHEAQTGPAVRGDNAVMQRHVEALSHTPALQELYKQISNLIANS
;
A
#
# COMPACT_ATOMS: atom_id res chain seq x y z
N MET A 1 -31.12 3.22 18.83
CA MET A 1 -29.83 2.57 19.13
C MET A 1 -29.53 1.34 18.25
N GLY A 2 -30.43 0.93 17.34
CA GLY A 2 -30.27 -0.26 16.49
C GLY A 2 -29.64 -0.01 15.11
N GLU A 3 -29.77 1.17 14.53
CA GLU A 3 -29.24 1.44 13.17
C GLU A 3 -27.71 1.64 13.10
N ALA A 4 -27.11 2.26 14.10
CA ALA A 4 -25.66 2.52 14.10
C ALA A 4 -24.79 1.25 14.24
N ALA A 5 -25.32 0.13 14.70
CA ALA A 5 -24.58 -1.13 14.85
C ALA A 5 -24.56 -1.95 13.54
N SER A 6 -25.59 -1.82 12.69
CA SER A 6 -25.67 -2.54 11.42
C SER A 6 -24.70 -1.99 10.35
N GLU A 7 -24.39 -0.68 10.39
CA GLU A 7 -23.49 -0.01 9.44
C GLU A 7 -22.00 -0.37 9.61
N ARG A 8 -21.65 -1.17 10.63
CA ARG A 8 -20.26 -1.54 10.94
C ARG A 8 -19.86 -2.94 10.48
N VAL A 9 -20.66 -3.56 9.63
CA VAL A 9 -20.35 -4.90 9.10
C VAL A 9 -19.59 -4.78 7.78
N VAL A 10 -18.41 -5.40 7.72
CA VAL A 10 -17.47 -5.31 6.61
C VAL A 10 -17.23 -6.69 6.00
N VAL A 11 -17.14 -6.75 4.68
CA VAL A 11 -16.55 -7.89 3.95
C VAL A 11 -15.24 -7.46 3.34
N LEU A 12 -14.17 -8.24 3.56
CA LEU A 12 -12.87 -8.04 2.95
C LEU A 12 -12.72 -8.95 1.72
N LEU A 13 -12.42 -8.35 0.58
CA LEU A 13 -12.11 -9.07 -0.66
C LEU A 13 -10.61 -8.99 -0.90
N GLY A 14 -9.94 -10.11 -0.68
CA GLY A 14 -8.49 -10.25 -0.72
C GLY A 14 -7.91 -10.56 0.66
N ALA A 15 -6.91 -11.44 0.70
CA ALA A 15 -6.17 -11.84 1.91
C ALA A 15 -4.65 -11.57 1.74
N GLY A 16 -4.34 -10.46 1.07
CA GLY A 16 -2.97 -9.99 0.83
C GLY A 16 -2.42 -9.16 2.00
N ARG A 17 -1.25 -8.54 1.75
CA ARG A 17 -0.53 -7.74 2.74
C ARG A 17 -1.38 -6.62 3.33
N VAL A 18 -2.13 -5.88 2.52
CA VAL A 18 -3.02 -4.80 2.99
C VAL A 18 -4.11 -5.36 3.91
N ALA A 19 -4.81 -6.41 3.48
CA ALA A 19 -5.89 -7.02 4.24
C ALA A 19 -5.43 -7.55 5.60
N THR A 20 -4.20 -8.11 5.68
CA THR A 20 -3.60 -8.63 6.92
C THR A 20 -3.45 -7.54 8.00
N HIS A 21 -3.22 -6.29 7.60
CA HIS A 21 -3.13 -5.16 8.54
C HIS A 21 -4.46 -4.43 8.73
N LEU A 22 -5.27 -4.35 7.67
CA LEU A 22 -6.54 -3.65 7.72
C LEU A 22 -7.57 -4.40 8.58
N ALA A 23 -7.60 -5.74 8.52
CA ALA A 23 -8.57 -6.53 9.27
C ALA A 23 -8.48 -6.32 10.79
N PRO A 24 -7.33 -6.47 11.45
CA PRO A 24 -7.25 -6.21 12.88
C PRO A 24 -7.49 -4.73 13.24
N ALA A 25 -7.12 -3.78 12.37
CA ALA A 25 -7.40 -2.37 12.58
C ALA A 25 -8.91 -2.07 12.56
N LEU A 26 -9.65 -2.65 11.63
CA LEU A 26 -11.11 -2.56 11.57
C LEU A 26 -11.77 -3.12 12.83
N ILE A 27 -11.36 -4.31 13.27
CA ILE A 27 -11.86 -4.93 14.49
C ILE A 27 -11.56 -4.05 15.71
N GLY A 28 -10.33 -3.54 15.82
CA GLY A 28 -9.94 -2.62 16.89
C GLY A 28 -10.69 -1.30 16.89
N ALA A 29 -11.19 -0.87 15.73
CA ALA A 29 -12.04 0.30 15.54
C ALA A 29 -13.53 0.02 15.78
N GLY A 30 -13.90 -1.22 16.14
CA GLY A 30 -15.28 -1.62 16.45
C GLY A 30 -16.11 -2.01 15.24
N TYR A 31 -15.48 -2.33 14.11
CA TYR A 31 -16.14 -2.94 12.95
C TYR A 31 -16.16 -4.46 13.08
N SER A 32 -17.22 -5.09 12.60
CA SER A 32 -17.35 -6.55 12.53
C SER A 32 -17.00 -7.01 11.13
N ILE A 33 -16.03 -7.90 10.99
CA ILE A 33 -15.74 -8.54 9.71
C ILE A 33 -16.64 -9.76 9.58
N ALA A 34 -17.58 -9.72 8.64
CA ALA A 34 -18.49 -10.84 8.41
C ALA A 34 -17.81 -11.96 7.63
N GLN A 35 -16.94 -11.62 6.68
CA GLN A 35 -16.30 -12.60 5.82
C GLN A 35 -15.02 -12.06 5.18
N VAL A 36 -14.08 -12.96 4.95
CA VAL A 36 -12.91 -12.75 4.09
C VAL A 36 -13.05 -13.60 2.83
N TYR A 37 -12.97 -12.96 1.68
CA TYR A 37 -12.84 -13.63 0.39
C TYR A 37 -11.39 -13.58 -0.10
N SER A 38 -10.91 -14.67 -0.69
CA SER A 38 -9.67 -14.66 -1.46
C SER A 38 -9.75 -15.65 -2.62
N ARG A 39 -8.98 -15.43 -3.68
CA ARG A 39 -8.90 -16.33 -4.85
C ARG A 39 -8.54 -17.79 -4.49
N THR A 40 -7.89 -18.00 -3.36
CA THR A 40 -7.56 -19.33 -2.85
C THR A 40 -8.11 -19.50 -1.44
N MET A 41 -8.70 -20.66 -1.18
CA MET A 41 -9.24 -21.02 0.14
C MET A 41 -8.18 -20.92 1.24
N GLU A 42 -6.94 -21.33 0.95
CA GLU A 42 -5.82 -21.26 1.89
C GLU A 42 -5.52 -19.83 2.33
N ALA A 43 -5.44 -18.88 1.39
CA ALA A 43 -5.17 -17.48 1.73
C ALA A 43 -6.34 -16.86 2.52
N ALA A 44 -7.60 -17.15 2.16
CA ALA A 44 -8.76 -16.69 2.88
C ALA A 44 -8.76 -17.23 4.31
N ARG A 45 -8.53 -18.53 4.48
CA ARG A 45 -8.45 -19.22 5.76
C ARG A 45 -7.34 -18.65 6.66
N THR A 46 -6.13 -18.49 6.11
CA THR A 46 -4.96 -17.99 6.86
C THR A 46 -5.22 -16.62 7.50
N LEU A 47 -5.98 -15.74 6.82
CA LEU A 47 -6.34 -14.44 7.37
C LEU A 47 -7.54 -14.53 8.33
N ALA A 48 -8.55 -15.34 8.00
CA ALA A 48 -9.83 -15.33 8.69
C ALA A 48 -9.84 -16.16 9.99
N GLU A 49 -9.20 -17.35 10.01
CA GLU A 49 -9.21 -18.25 11.17
C GLU A 49 -8.68 -17.58 12.47
N PRO A 50 -7.53 -16.86 12.45
CA PRO A 50 -7.06 -16.17 13.65
C PRO A 50 -8.00 -15.07 14.16
N LEU A 51 -8.86 -14.54 13.28
CA LEU A 51 -9.84 -13.50 13.59
C LEU A 51 -11.20 -14.08 14.00
N GLY A 52 -11.40 -15.39 13.84
CA GLY A 52 -12.67 -16.05 14.13
C GLY A 52 -13.81 -15.68 13.16
N VAL A 53 -13.49 -15.31 11.91
CA VAL A 53 -14.47 -14.84 10.90
C VAL A 53 -14.68 -15.88 9.80
N ALA A 54 -15.82 -15.82 9.11
CA ALA A 54 -16.10 -16.67 7.96
C ALA A 54 -15.16 -16.37 6.77
N TYR A 55 -14.94 -17.36 5.91
CA TYR A 55 -14.13 -17.19 4.71
C TYR A 55 -14.62 -18.02 3.54
N THR A 56 -14.29 -17.60 2.33
CA THR A 56 -14.62 -18.29 1.08
C THR A 56 -13.63 -17.98 -0.04
N ASP A 57 -13.50 -18.86 -1.00
CA ASP A 57 -12.82 -18.62 -2.29
C ASP A 57 -13.80 -18.53 -3.47
N ASP A 58 -15.09 -18.71 -3.22
CA ASP A 58 -16.14 -18.49 -4.19
C ASP A 58 -16.73 -17.08 -4.08
N ILE A 59 -16.50 -16.25 -5.10
CA ILE A 59 -17.03 -14.89 -5.17
C ILE A 59 -18.57 -14.86 -5.16
N ASN A 60 -19.24 -15.94 -5.58
CA ASN A 60 -20.70 -16.03 -5.57
C ASN A 60 -21.26 -16.33 -4.17
N SER A 61 -20.41 -16.73 -3.23
CA SER A 61 -20.75 -17.03 -1.84
C SER A 61 -20.43 -15.87 -0.88
N ILE A 62 -20.29 -14.65 -1.41
CA ILE A 62 -20.04 -13.45 -0.61
C ILE A 62 -21.24 -13.15 0.30
N HIS A 63 -20.94 -12.84 1.57
CA HIS A 63 -21.92 -12.41 2.56
C HIS A 63 -22.63 -11.12 2.12
N ARG A 64 -23.97 -11.15 2.06
CA ARG A 64 -24.79 -10.09 1.45
C ARG A 64 -25.32 -9.04 2.42
N GLU A 65 -25.24 -9.30 3.71
CA GLU A 65 -25.80 -8.44 4.76
C GLU A 65 -24.75 -7.44 5.34
N ALA A 66 -23.61 -7.29 4.66
CA ALA A 66 -22.64 -6.26 5.01
C ALA A 66 -22.99 -4.94 4.34
N HIS A 67 -22.55 -3.83 4.94
CA HIS A 67 -22.74 -2.48 4.41
C HIS A 67 -21.50 -1.93 3.71
N ILE A 68 -20.33 -2.48 4.04
CA ILE A 68 -19.04 -2.05 3.49
C ILE A 68 -18.31 -3.25 2.89
N TYR A 69 -17.91 -3.12 1.64
CA TYR A 69 -17.11 -4.10 0.92
C TYR A 69 -15.79 -3.48 0.53
N ILE A 70 -14.67 -4.02 1.05
CA ILE A 70 -13.34 -3.45 0.81
C ILE A 70 -12.51 -4.43 0.00
N ALA A 71 -12.18 -4.05 -1.25
CA ALA A 71 -11.32 -4.82 -2.12
C ALA A 71 -9.83 -4.49 -1.87
N CYS A 72 -9.12 -5.48 -1.30
CA CYS A 72 -7.69 -5.48 -1.03
C CYS A 72 -6.99 -6.49 -1.97
N VAL A 73 -7.38 -6.50 -3.24
CA VAL A 73 -6.86 -7.40 -4.28
C VAL A 73 -5.78 -6.72 -5.12
N ALA A 74 -5.07 -7.48 -5.94
CA ALA A 74 -4.14 -6.90 -6.91
C ALA A 74 -4.88 -6.00 -7.91
N ASP A 75 -4.22 -4.94 -8.38
CA ASP A 75 -4.79 -3.92 -9.27
C ASP A 75 -5.41 -4.54 -10.53
N GLU A 76 -4.75 -5.53 -11.13
CA GLU A 76 -5.24 -6.25 -12.31
C GLU A 76 -6.51 -7.08 -12.06
N ALA A 77 -6.73 -7.55 -10.83
CA ALA A 77 -7.90 -8.34 -10.47
C ALA A 77 -9.12 -7.48 -10.09
N LEU A 78 -8.90 -6.21 -9.77
CA LEU A 78 -9.93 -5.33 -9.23
C LEU A 78 -11.15 -5.16 -10.15
N PRO A 79 -11.01 -4.95 -11.49
CA PRO A 79 -12.18 -4.82 -12.37
C PRO A 79 -13.06 -6.07 -12.38
N MET A 80 -12.45 -7.25 -12.38
CA MET A 80 -13.18 -8.52 -12.37
C MET A 80 -13.92 -8.73 -11.05
N VAL A 81 -13.25 -8.47 -9.93
CA VAL A 81 -13.85 -8.59 -8.59
C VAL A 81 -14.98 -7.58 -8.39
N ALA A 82 -14.80 -6.33 -8.81
CA ALA A 82 -15.82 -5.30 -8.76
C ALA A 82 -17.07 -5.71 -9.57
N SER A 83 -16.88 -6.13 -10.82
CA SER A 83 -17.99 -6.57 -11.68
C SER A 83 -18.73 -7.79 -11.13
N ALA A 84 -18.01 -8.77 -10.56
CA ALA A 84 -18.63 -9.95 -9.97
C ALA A 84 -19.43 -9.59 -8.71
N LEU A 85 -18.88 -8.75 -7.84
CA LEU A 85 -19.51 -8.30 -6.60
C LEU A 85 -20.78 -7.49 -6.89
N CYS A 86 -20.70 -6.46 -7.74
CA CYS A 86 -21.85 -5.61 -8.07
C CYS A 86 -22.96 -6.39 -8.78
N ARG A 87 -22.62 -7.38 -9.61
CA ARG A 87 -23.62 -8.28 -10.23
C ARG A 87 -24.37 -9.10 -9.19
N GLN A 88 -23.67 -9.54 -8.15
CA GLN A 88 -24.23 -10.38 -7.10
C GLN A 88 -25.11 -9.58 -6.11
N LEU A 89 -24.65 -8.41 -5.73
CA LEU A 89 -25.32 -7.58 -4.70
C LEU A 89 -26.36 -6.63 -5.28
N GLY A 90 -26.24 -6.30 -6.57
CA GLY A 90 -27.10 -5.32 -7.25
C GLY A 90 -26.69 -3.88 -6.96
N ALA A 91 -27.44 -2.95 -7.56
CA ALA A 91 -27.35 -1.53 -7.24
C ALA A 91 -28.17 -1.25 -5.99
N ASP A 92 -27.48 -1.00 -4.86
CA ASP A 92 -28.09 -0.61 -3.59
C ASP A 92 -27.30 0.56 -3.01
N SER A 93 -27.94 1.72 -2.90
CA SER A 93 -27.34 2.94 -2.37
C SER A 93 -26.96 2.86 -0.89
N LYS A 94 -27.33 1.80 -0.19
CA LYS A 94 -26.89 1.55 1.20
C LYS A 94 -25.53 0.88 1.27
N LEU A 95 -25.08 0.23 0.19
CA LEU A 95 -23.80 -0.48 0.16
C LEU A 95 -22.68 0.49 -0.21
N LEU A 96 -21.57 0.43 0.50
CA LEU A 96 -20.35 1.19 0.23
C LEU A 96 -19.27 0.25 -0.28
N TYR A 97 -18.82 0.48 -1.52
CA TYR A 97 -17.77 -0.29 -2.16
C TYR A 97 -16.46 0.50 -2.13
N LEU A 98 -15.44 -0.05 -1.53
CA LEU A 98 -14.13 0.57 -1.41
C LEU A 98 -13.05 -0.32 -2.02
N HIS A 99 -11.97 0.28 -2.52
CA HIS A 99 -10.73 -0.44 -2.81
C HIS A 99 -9.51 0.27 -2.19
N THR A 100 -8.40 -0.47 -2.10
CA THR A 100 -7.18 0.02 -1.45
C THR A 100 -6.03 0.26 -2.44
N ALA A 101 -6.29 0.21 -3.74
CA ALA A 101 -5.27 0.38 -4.79
C ALA A 101 -4.84 1.85 -4.92
N GLY A 102 -3.53 2.09 -4.98
CA GLY A 102 -2.97 3.44 -5.16
C GLY A 102 -3.03 3.94 -6.60
N SER A 103 -2.92 3.03 -7.58
CA SER A 103 -2.81 3.35 -9.00
C SER A 103 -4.13 3.27 -9.77
N VAL A 104 -5.17 2.60 -9.23
CA VAL A 104 -6.45 2.40 -9.89
C VAL A 104 -7.41 3.53 -9.53
N ALA A 105 -8.12 4.08 -10.53
CA ALA A 105 -9.16 5.09 -10.31
C ALA A 105 -10.40 4.46 -9.64
N MET A 106 -11.13 5.25 -8.84
CA MET A 106 -12.37 4.78 -8.20
C MET A 106 -13.46 4.39 -9.20
N ASP A 107 -13.37 4.90 -10.42
CA ASP A 107 -14.31 4.66 -11.52
C ASP A 107 -14.51 3.19 -11.86
N VAL A 108 -13.57 2.31 -11.47
CA VAL A 108 -13.73 0.85 -11.59
C VAL A 108 -15.01 0.35 -10.93
N TRP A 109 -15.46 0.99 -9.84
CA TRP A 109 -16.71 0.67 -9.17
C TRP A 109 -17.93 1.19 -9.94
N ARG A 110 -17.86 2.44 -10.48
CA ARG A 110 -18.91 2.98 -11.35
C ARG A 110 -19.12 2.09 -12.56
N ASP A 111 -18.03 1.69 -13.22
CA ASP A 111 -18.07 0.86 -14.42
C ASP A 111 -18.60 -0.55 -14.12
N ALA A 112 -18.48 -1.01 -12.87
CA ALA A 112 -19.10 -2.23 -12.37
C ALA A 112 -20.59 -2.08 -11.97
N GLY A 113 -21.12 -0.86 -11.92
CA GLY A 113 -22.53 -0.56 -11.58
C GLY A 113 -22.77 -0.25 -10.10
N ALA A 114 -21.75 0.07 -9.32
CA ALA A 114 -21.92 0.52 -7.94
C ALA A 114 -22.50 1.94 -7.89
N GLU A 115 -23.41 2.21 -6.95
CA GLU A 115 -23.97 3.55 -6.71
C GLU A 115 -23.13 4.36 -5.73
N ARG A 116 -22.69 3.76 -4.62
CA ARG A 116 -21.85 4.40 -3.60
C ARG A 116 -20.52 3.68 -3.51
N TYR A 117 -19.46 4.38 -3.85
CA TYR A 117 -18.14 3.79 -3.93
C TYR A 117 -17.04 4.81 -3.62
N GLY A 118 -15.84 4.30 -3.38
CA GLY A 118 -14.70 5.14 -3.10
C GLY A 118 -13.41 4.35 -2.92
N ILE A 119 -12.49 4.99 -2.26
CA ILE A 119 -11.14 4.53 -2.03
C ILE A 119 -10.78 4.71 -0.56
N LEU A 120 -10.11 3.70 -0.03
CA LEU A 120 -9.45 3.73 1.26
C LEU A 120 -7.99 3.29 1.01
N TYR A 121 -7.12 4.21 0.62
CA TYR A 121 -5.74 3.92 0.26
C TYR A 121 -4.77 4.13 1.42
N PRO A 122 -4.21 3.08 2.02
CA PRO A 122 -3.16 3.20 3.01
C PRO A 122 -1.80 3.37 2.31
N LEU A 123 -1.16 4.52 2.54
CA LEU A 123 0.17 4.81 2.02
C LEU A 123 1.22 4.21 2.95
N GLN A 124 1.52 2.93 2.75
CA GLN A 124 2.47 2.17 3.56
C GLN A 124 3.06 1.00 2.79
N THR A 125 4.26 0.55 3.20
CA THR A 125 4.84 -0.72 2.77
C THR A 125 4.45 -1.80 3.77
N PHE A 126 3.56 -2.71 3.36
CA PHE A 126 3.10 -3.80 4.20
C PHE A 126 3.87 -5.09 3.91
N SER A 127 4.25 -5.81 4.96
CA SER A 127 4.66 -7.20 4.91
C SER A 127 3.83 -8.00 5.91
N LYS A 128 3.60 -9.30 5.66
CA LYS A 128 2.77 -10.11 6.56
C LYS A 128 3.45 -10.38 7.91
N GLU A 129 4.76 -10.34 7.92
CA GLU A 129 5.63 -10.72 9.04
C GLU A 129 5.91 -9.58 10.03
N ARG A 130 5.62 -8.33 9.62
CA ARG A 130 5.85 -7.14 10.47
C ARG A 130 4.55 -6.44 10.76
N GLY A 131 4.24 -6.27 12.04
CA GLY A 131 3.13 -5.41 12.48
C GLY A 131 3.36 -3.95 12.10
N VAL A 132 2.29 -3.27 11.72
CA VAL A 132 2.28 -1.83 11.45
C VAL A 132 1.22 -1.21 12.36
N ASP A 133 1.57 -0.13 13.05
CA ASP A 133 0.60 0.68 13.77
C ASP A 133 -0.23 1.49 12.77
N MET A 134 -1.47 1.09 12.57
CA MET A 134 -2.38 1.76 11.64
C MET A 134 -2.69 3.19 12.05
N ARG A 135 -2.52 3.58 13.33
CA ARG A 135 -2.67 4.97 13.77
C ARG A 135 -1.71 5.91 13.08
N GLU A 136 -0.50 5.43 12.77
CA GLU A 136 0.55 6.21 12.12
C GLU A 136 0.52 6.16 10.58
N VAL A 137 -0.32 5.30 9.99
CA VAL A 137 -0.43 5.16 8.53
C VAL A 137 -1.26 6.30 7.94
N SER A 138 -0.71 7.00 6.95
CA SER A 138 -1.48 7.98 6.17
C SER A 138 -2.51 7.27 5.29
N LEU A 139 -3.79 7.54 5.53
CA LEU A 139 -4.91 7.03 4.74
C LEU A 139 -5.42 8.12 3.80
N PHE A 140 -5.49 7.81 2.52
CA PHE A 140 -6.05 8.70 1.51
C PHE A 140 -7.42 8.20 1.07
N VAL A 141 -8.40 9.11 1.01
CA VAL A 141 -9.79 8.79 0.72
C VAL A 141 -10.33 9.60 -0.44
N GLU A 142 -11.19 8.98 -1.23
CA GLU A 142 -11.95 9.54 -2.32
C GLU A 142 -13.29 8.81 -2.39
N ALA A 143 -14.39 9.45 -2.81
CA ALA A 143 -15.66 8.76 -2.97
C ALA A 143 -16.57 9.43 -4.02
N SER A 144 -17.60 8.70 -4.43
CA SER A 144 -18.54 9.06 -5.50
C SER A 144 -19.42 10.27 -5.17
N ASP A 145 -19.71 10.46 -3.89
CA ASP A 145 -20.59 11.52 -3.37
C ASP A 145 -20.21 11.90 -1.93
N GLU A 146 -20.78 12.98 -1.41
CA GLU A 146 -20.48 13.49 -0.07
C GLU A 146 -20.87 12.51 1.06
N ALA A 147 -21.94 11.74 0.89
CA ALA A 147 -22.37 10.77 1.91
C ALA A 147 -21.41 9.56 1.96
N ALA A 148 -20.99 9.06 0.78
CA ALA A 148 -19.97 8.03 0.66
C ALA A 148 -18.61 8.53 1.19
N LEU A 149 -18.24 9.78 0.90
CA LEU A 149 -16.99 10.39 1.38
C LEU A 149 -17.01 10.51 2.91
N HIS A 150 -18.11 10.98 3.49
CA HIS A 150 -18.25 11.08 4.94
C HIS A 150 -18.11 9.70 5.62
N ALA A 151 -18.80 8.68 5.08
CA ALA A 151 -18.71 7.31 5.61
C ALA A 151 -17.28 6.74 5.50
N THR A 152 -16.61 6.98 4.37
CA THR A 152 -15.22 6.54 4.13
C THR A 152 -14.24 7.28 5.06
N GLU A 153 -14.42 8.58 5.29
CA GLU A 153 -13.61 9.34 6.25
C GLU A 153 -13.82 8.87 7.69
N GLN A 154 -15.06 8.60 8.09
CA GLN A 154 -15.33 8.06 9.43
C GLN A 154 -14.65 6.70 9.63
N LEU A 155 -14.73 5.80 8.64
CA LEU A 155 -14.03 4.54 8.64
C LEU A 155 -12.51 4.75 8.76
N ALA A 156 -11.93 5.61 7.94
CA ALA A 156 -10.50 5.90 7.95
C ALA A 156 -10.02 6.48 9.30
N ARG A 157 -10.73 7.49 9.83
CA ARG A 157 -10.41 8.14 11.11
C ARG A 157 -10.57 7.23 12.32
N SER A 158 -11.37 6.19 12.23
CA SER A 158 -11.47 5.20 13.29
C SER A 158 -10.20 4.33 13.42
N MET A 159 -9.39 4.26 12.37
CA MET A 159 -8.17 3.43 12.29
C MET A 159 -6.88 4.23 12.28
N SER A 160 -6.90 5.48 11.79
CA SER A 160 -5.70 6.31 11.66
C SER A 160 -5.95 7.76 12.07
N ASP A 161 -4.92 8.39 12.65
CA ASP A 161 -4.91 9.81 12.98
C ASP A 161 -4.54 10.70 11.77
N LYS A 162 -4.08 10.08 10.65
CA LYS A 162 -3.56 10.75 9.46
C LYS A 162 -4.45 10.45 8.24
N VAL A 163 -5.57 11.17 8.11
CA VAL A 163 -6.54 10.97 7.02
C VAL A 163 -6.61 12.20 6.12
N TYR A 164 -6.44 11.97 4.81
CA TYR A 164 -6.36 13.01 3.80
C TYR A 164 -7.31 12.70 2.63
N ARG A 165 -7.88 13.75 2.03
CA ARG A 165 -8.60 13.62 0.75
C ARG A 165 -7.61 13.70 -0.41
N ALA A 166 -7.73 12.78 -1.36
CA ALA A 166 -6.95 12.82 -2.59
C ALA A 166 -7.75 12.19 -3.73
N ASP A 167 -7.94 12.94 -4.79
CA ASP A 167 -8.52 12.38 -6.01
C ASP A 167 -7.61 11.34 -6.67
N SER A 168 -8.14 10.65 -7.65
CA SER A 168 -7.42 9.57 -8.34
C SER A 168 -6.13 10.06 -9.01
N ALA A 169 -6.08 11.30 -9.50
CA ALA A 169 -4.90 11.88 -10.14
C ALA A 169 -3.80 12.19 -9.11
N LEU A 170 -4.17 12.79 -7.99
CA LEU A 170 -3.22 13.07 -6.88
C LEU A 170 -2.73 11.76 -6.26
N ARG A 171 -3.61 10.79 -6.03
CA ARG A 171 -3.25 9.48 -5.48
C ARG A 171 -2.25 8.74 -6.36
N ALA A 172 -2.44 8.75 -7.69
CA ALA A 172 -1.47 8.15 -8.62
C ALA A 172 -0.08 8.80 -8.48
N LYS A 173 0.00 10.12 -8.34
CA LYS A 173 1.28 10.83 -8.10
C LYS A 173 1.89 10.46 -6.74
N LEU A 174 1.08 10.38 -5.70
CA LEU A 174 1.51 9.95 -4.37
C LEU A 174 2.06 8.52 -4.40
N HIS A 175 1.39 7.62 -5.14
CA HIS A 175 1.86 6.25 -5.30
C HIS A 175 3.23 6.19 -5.99
N VAL A 176 3.44 6.97 -7.05
CA VAL A 176 4.76 7.07 -7.71
C VAL A 176 5.81 7.59 -6.74
N ALA A 177 5.52 8.64 -5.97
CA ALA A 177 6.44 9.16 -4.97
C ALA A 177 6.78 8.10 -3.90
N ALA A 178 5.81 7.31 -3.47
CA ALA A 178 6.01 6.21 -2.53
C ALA A 178 6.89 5.09 -3.11
N VAL A 179 6.77 4.79 -4.41
CA VAL A 179 7.67 3.85 -5.10
C VAL A 179 9.11 4.31 -5.00
N PHE A 180 9.40 5.59 -5.24
CA PHE A 180 10.74 6.15 -5.06
C PHE A 180 11.22 6.06 -3.61
N ALA A 181 10.41 6.50 -2.66
CA ALA A 181 10.78 6.57 -1.25
C ALA A 181 10.94 5.20 -0.59
N CYS A 182 10.27 4.17 -1.08
CA CYS A 182 10.23 2.85 -0.45
C CYS A 182 10.76 1.73 -1.34
N ASN A 183 10.11 1.47 -2.48
CA ASN A 183 10.46 0.30 -3.30
C ASN A 183 11.84 0.43 -3.94
N PHE A 184 12.17 1.61 -4.48
CA PHE A 184 13.49 1.85 -5.07
C PHE A 184 14.56 1.93 -3.99
N ALA A 185 14.29 2.56 -2.84
CA ALA A 185 15.22 2.53 -1.71
C ALA A 185 15.56 1.09 -1.30
N ASN A 186 14.55 0.22 -1.15
CA ASN A 186 14.78 -1.20 -0.84
C ASN A 186 15.55 -1.93 -1.95
N ALA A 187 15.32 -1.62 -3.22
CA ALA A 187 16.09 -2.18 -4.33
C ALA A 187 17.58 -1.78 -4.26
N MET A 188 17.87 -0.54 -3.79
CA MET A 188 19.26 -0.10 -3.56
C MET A 188 19.91 -0.87 -2.40
N TYR A 189 19.15 -1.20 -1.34
CA TYR A 189 19.66 -2.08 -0.28
C TYR A 189 19.97 -3.48 -0.81
N GLY A 190 19.12 -4.03 -1.68
CA GLY A 190 19.39 -5.30 -2.37
C GLY A 190 20.66 -5.27 -3.23
N ALA A 191 20.89 -4.17 -3.97
CA ALA A 191 22.11 -3.98 -4.74
C ALA A 191 23.36 -3.93 -3.83
N ALA A 192 23.29 -3.19 -2.72
CA ALA A 192 24.36 -3.12 -1.75
C ALA A 192 24.65 -4.49 -1.10
N HIS A 193 23.60 -5.25 -0.74
CA HIS A 193 23.72 -6.61 -0.23
C HIS A 193 24.48 -7.50 -1.22
N THR A 194 24.11 -7.49 -2.50
CA THR A 194 24.74 -8.30 -3.55
C THR A 194 26.25 -7.96 -3.72
N LEU A 195 26.62 -6.71 -3.53
CA LEU A 195 28.03 -6.30 -3.59
C LEU A 195 28.83 -6.79 -2.40
N LEU A 196 28.28 -6.71 -1.18
CA LEU A 196 28.94 -7.17 0.05
C LEU A 196 29.03 -8.70 0.12
N GLU A 197 27.99 -9.41 -0.33
CA GLU A 197 27.97 -10.88 -0.32
C GLU A 197 29.14 -11.49 -1.11
N LYS A 198 29.52 -10.88 -2.23
CA LYS A 198 30.67 -11.30 -3.03
C LYS A 198 32.00 -11.20 -2.29
N GLU A 199 32.09 -10.29 -1.33
CA GLU A 199 33.28 -10.05 -0.50
C GLU A 199 33.19 -10.75 0.85
N GLY A 200 32.11 -11.53 1.12
CA GLY A 200 31.89 -12.20 2.39
C GLY A 200 31.60 -11.26 3.57
N ILE A 201 31.17 -10.03 3.28
CA ILE A 201 30.86 -9.03 4.31
C ILE A 201 29.36 -9.10 4.63
N PRO A 202 28.96 -9.22 5.91
CA PRO A 202 27.55 -9.27 6.28
C PRO A 202 26.87 -7.92 6.04
N PHE A 203 25.59 -7.96 5.62
CA PHE A 203 24.82 -6.75 5.26
C PHE A 203 24.59 -5.83 6.46
N ASP A 204 24.57 -6.34 7.67
CA ASP A 204 24.29 -5.58 8.89
C ASP A 204 25.30 -4.45 9.18
N VAL A 205 26.51 -4.52 8.57
CA VAL A 205 27.46 -3.41 8.63
C VAL A 205 26.93 -2.11 8.02
N LEU A 206 25.93 -2.19 7.13
CA LEU A 206 25.27 -1.02 6.51
C LEU A 206 24.06 -0.51 7.29
N LEU A 207 23.51 -1.27 8.24
CA LEU A 207 22.28 -0.86 8.93
C LEU A 207 22.41 0.51 9.62
N PRO A 208 23.50 0.85 10.34
CA PRO A 208 23.64 2.18 10.93
C PRO A 208 23.66 3.31 9.89
N LEU A 209 24.21 3.05 8.70
CA LEU A 209 24.24 4.03 7.61
C LEU A 209 22.84 4.22 6.98
N ILE A 210 22.07 3.15 6.86
CA ILE A 210 20.69 3.17 6.37
C ILE A 210 19.81 3.97 7.34
N ASP A 211 19.92 3.66 8.64
CA ASP A 211 19.14 4.33 9.69
C ASP A 211 19.46 5.83 9.76
N GLU A 212 20.75 6.21 9.69
CA GLU A 212 21.17 7.61 9.67
C GLU A 212 20.63 8.34 8.42
N THR A 213 20.66 7.70 7.26
CA THR A 213 20.13 8.27 6.01
C THR A 213 18.64 8.53 6.11
N ALA A 214 17.89 7.59 6.69
CA ALA A 214 16.45 7.75 6.94
C ALA A 214 16.16 8.80 8.02
N ALA A 215 16.96 8.85 9.08
CA ALA A 215 16.79 9.81 10.17
C ALA A 215 16.97 11.26 9.70
N LYS A 216 17.93 11.53 8.83
CA LYS A 216 18.21 12.88 8.30
C LYS A 216 17.02 13.54 7.63
N VAL A 217 16.22 12.79 6.88
CA VAL A 217 15.05 13.36 6.17
C VAL A 217 13.89 13.76 7.08
N HIS A 218 13.97 13.45 8.38
CA HIS A 218 13.02 13.97 9.36
C HIS A 218 13.33 15.42 9.78
N THR A 219 14.56 15.89 9.56
CA THR A 219 15.01 17.21 10.04
C THR A 219 15.58 18.10 8.92
N LEU A 220 15.99 17.51 7.81
CA LEU A 220 16.54 18.20 6.64
C LEU A 220 15.73 17.88 5.41
N ALA A 221 15.65 18.81 4.46
CA ALA A 221 15.11 18.48 3.14
C ALA A 221 16.03 17.47 2.43
N PRO A 222 15.49 16.53 1.61
CA PRO A 222 16.29 15.48 1.00
C PRO A 222 17.52 15.98 0.21
N HIS A 223 17.42 17.12 -0.47
CA HIS A 223 18.54 17.70 -1.21
C HIS A 223 19.64 18.27 -0.27
N GLU A 224 19.26 18.79 0.91
CA GLU A 224 20.20 19.28 1.94
C GLU A 224 20.89 18.11 2.66
N ALA A 225 20.18 16.98 2.83
CA ALA A 225 20.70 15.77 3.44
C ALA A 225 21.63 14.98 2.50
N GLN A 226 21.65 15.32 1.19
CA GLN A 226 22.37 14.56 0.18
C GLN A 226 23.90 14.72 0.35
N THR A 227 24.62 13.60 0.32
CA THR A 227 26.07 13.52 0.45
C THR A 227 26.64 12.63 -0.64
N GLY A 228 27.96 12.54 -0.73
CA GLY A 228 28.65 11.60 -1.64
C GLY A 228 29.46 12.26 -2.73
N PRO A 229 30.16 11.47 -3.57
CA PRO A 229 31.06 11.99 -4.59
C PRO A 229 30.34 12.77 -5.70
N ALA A 230 29.09 12.39 -6.03
CA ALA A 230 28.31 13.07 -7.07
C ALA A 230 27.99 14.52 -6.70
N VAL A 231 27.58 14.80 -5.44
CA VAL A 231 27.34 16.16 -4.95
C VAL A 231 28.59 17.02 -4.99
N ARG A 232 29.76 16.41 -4.70
CA ARG A 232 31.04 17.13 -4.66
C ARG A 232 31.72 17.23 -6.04
N GLY A 233 31.13 16.63 -7.09
CA GLY A 233 31.75 16.59 -8.43
C GLY A 233 33.04 15.78 -8.49
N ASP A 234 33.21 14.78 -7.60
CA ASP A 234 34.44 13.97 -7.53
C ASP A 234 34.45 12.88 -8.62
N ASN A 235 34.72 13.32 -9.84
CA ASN A 235 34.72 12.47 -11.02
C ASN A 235 35.74 11.33 -10.93
N ALA A 236 36.88 11.52 -10.26
CA ALA A 236 37.91 10.48 -10.13
C ALA A 236 37.41 9.33 -9.22
N VAL A 237 36.69 9.63 -8.14
CA VAL A 237 36.06 8.61 -7.29
C VAL A 237 34.96 7.89 -8.05
N MET A 238 34.08 8.64 -8.72
CA MET A 238 32.96 8.05 -9.48
C MET A 238 33.48 7.12 -10.59
N GLN A 239 34.55 7.48 -11.29
CA GLN A 239 35.13 6.61 -12.31
C GLN A 239 35.66 5.30 -11.73
N ARG A 240 36.36 5.32 -10.58
CA ARG A 240 36.78 4.10 -9.88
C ARG A 240 35.60 3.22 -9.46
N HIS A 241 34.49 3.80 -9.01
CA HIS A 241 33.30 3.03 -8.71
C HIS A 241 32.70 2.37 -9.95
N VAL A 242 32.66 3.09 -11.08
CA VAL A 242 32.19 2.54 -12.37
C VAL A 242 33.06 1.37 -12.81
N GLU A 243 34.41 1.47 -12.67
CA GLU A 243 35.36 0.41 -12.99
C GLU A 243 35.17 -0.81 -12.06
N ALA A 244 34.99 -0.59 -10.75
CA ALA A 244 34.73 -1.66 -9.79
C ALA A 244 33.43 -2.42 -10.12
N LEU A 245 32.45 -1.76 -10.73
CA LEU A 245 31.16 -2.37 -11.15
C LEU A 245 31.21 -3.03 -12.53
N SER A 246 32.37 -3.12 -13.18
CA SER A 246 32.54 -3.66 -14.57
C SER A 246 31.97 -5.08 -14.74
N HIS A 247 31.97 -5.90 -13.68
CA HIS A 247 31.44 -7.26 -13.70
C HIS A 247 29.92 -7.32 -13.40
N THR A 248 29.24 -6.17 -13.20
CA THR A 248 27.82 -6.05 -12.95
C THR A 248 27.22 -4.92 -13.79
N PRO A 249 27.08 -5.09 -15.13
CA PRO A 249 26.72 -4.00 -16.03
C PRO A 249 25.43 -3.25 -15.66
N ALA A 250 24.42 -3.96 -15.15
CA ALA A 250 23.16 -3.35 -14.72
C ALA A 250 23.36 -2.39 -13.53
N LEU A 251 24.16 -2.77 -12.53
CA LEU A 251 24.49 -1.90 -11.39
C LEU A 251 25.42 -0.74 -11.81
N GLN A 252 26.32 -0.98 -12.76
CA GLN A 252 27.18 0.05 -13.30
C GLN A 252 26.36 1.15 -13.98
N GLU A 253 25.40 0.76 -14.81
CA GLU A 253 24.51 1.72 -15.49
C GLU A 253 23.62 2.46 -14.50
N LEU A 254 23.02 1.76 -13.54
CA LEU A 254 22.21 2.35 -12.48
C LEU A 254 23.02 3.37 -11.66
N TYR A 255 24.28 3.05 -11.32
CA TYR A 255 25.19 3.95 -10.61
C TYR A 255 25.38 5.27 -11.36
N LYS A 256 25.62 5.20 -12.68
CA LYS A 256 25.79 6.39 -13.54
C LYS A 256 24.53 7.24 -13.58
N GLN A 257 23.36 6.61 -13.76
CA GLN A 257 22.06 7.31 -13.83
C GLN A 257 21.75 8.03 -12.53
N ILE A 258 21.90 7.37 -11.38
CA ILE A 258 21.65 7.98 -10.07
C ILE A 258 22.67 9.07 -9.77
N SER A 259 23.96 8.85 -10.10
CA SER A 259 25.00 9.90 -9.91
C SER A 259 24.71 11.14 -10.73
N ASN A 260 24.24 10.97 -11.97
CA ASN A 260 23.82 12.09 -12.82
C ASN A 260 22.57 12.80 -12.26
N LEU A 261 21.60 12.07 -11.75
CA LEU A 261 20.41 12.65 -11.10
C LEU A 261 20.83 13.52 -9.91
N ILE A 262 21.70 13.00 -9.03
CA ILE A 262 22.20 13.73 -7.85
C ILE A 262 23.00 14.99 -8.25
N ALA A 263 23.85 14.91 -9.27
CA ALA A 263 24.67 16.03 -9.71
C ALA A 263 23.85 17.17 -10.34
N ASN A 264 22.63 16.91 -10.80
CA ASN A 264 21.76 17.87 -11.47
C ASN A 264 20.51 18.27 -10.62
N SER A 265 20.40 17.78 -9.40
CA SER A 265 19.35 18.16 -8.42
C SER A 265 19.88 19.21 -7.44
#